data_8df7eff39e8bfdd730384503b055f082
#
_entry.id   8df7eff39e8bfdd730384503b055f082
#
_cell.length_a   1.000
_cell.length_b   1.000
_cell.length_c   1.000
_cell.angle_alpha   90.00
_cell.angle_beta   90.00
_cell.angle_gamma   90.00
#
_symmetry.space_group_name_H-M   'P 1'
#
loop_
_entity.id
_entity.type
_entity.pdbx_description
1 polymer ?
#
loop_
_entity_poly.entity_id
_entity_poly.type
_entity_poly.pdbx_seq_one_letter_code
_entity_poly.pdbx_strand_id
1 'polypeptide(L)'
;MYQKRSYFIFLSIGKITSFQKQDLIDDQKITKNLVKINHFKWKGKEGKEKQKIGKWEGYWKNKVQKIGGYYDNQGLKQGLWYEEYENFWDYAQIVYVGIYHNGIQRNRWDTIMNNNIIGGGNYDHNGKKTGKWVELHLNYFKQNYVYCDATYEGEYLDGIKQGYWQTFLSKKIIGGGFYNQVGQKDGFWIELNDNFSLYLIEIIHCGNQVIYKGNYKNGLQIGIWEIVIVYDGKQIYIGGGSFDDNGKKNGRWVDLAIDWLNGNKEIFYIGDYKNGQKIGQWNIHNWYNKSIGGGEFQEGIKDGIWIDVHDDWRPGWRQIIYHGEYQMRKKIGTWKILENSDKQISGGDYNEYGMKNGKWFEPDEKWDKKIWNSFMKVNIRMVQKSVNGIVQII
;
A
#
# COMPACT_ATOMS: atom_id res chain seq x y z
N MET A 1 38.45 8.78 -3.80
CA MET A 1 37.02 8.85 -3.40
C MET A 1 36.22 7.97 -4.36
N TYR A 2 35.97 6.71 -4.02
CA TYR A 2 35.25 5.79 -4.90
C TYR A 2 33.73 5.95 -4.62
N GLN A 3 32.99 6.49 -5.59
CA GLN A 3 31.53 6.46 -5.56
C GLN A 3 31.05 5.03 -5.83
N LYS A 4 30.45 4.39 -4.84
CA LYS A 4 29.73 3.12 -5.01
C LYS A 4 28.47 3.37 -5.88
N ARG A 5 28.44 2.77 -7.06
CA ARG A 5 27.24 2.70 -7.90
C ARG A 5 26.29 1.64 -7.30
N SER A 6 25.15 2.05 -6.82
CA SER A 6 24.10 1.14 -6.36
C SER A 6 23.18 0.82 -7.55
N TYR A 7 23.02 -0.46 -7.86
CA TYR A 7 22.08 -0.95 -8.88
C TYR A 7 20.89 -1.59 -8.18
N PHE A 8 19.68 -1.28 -8.64
CA PHE A 8 18.49 -2.02 -8.27
C PHE A 8 18.11 -2.95 -9.42
N ILE A 9 17.91 -4.23 -9.11
CA ILE A 9 17.52 -5.25 -10.08
C ILE A 9 16.06 -5.59 -9.82
N PHE A 10 15.22 -5.40 -10.84
CA PHE A 10 13.83 -5.85 -10.81
C PHE A 10 13.68 -7.08 -11.71
N LEU A 11 13.14 -8.16 -11.13
CA LEU A 11 12.76 -9.38 -11.87
C LEU A 11 11.30 -9.26 -12.31
N SER A 12 11.07 -9.09 -13.60
CA SER A 12 9.75 -9.24 -14.21
C SER A 12 9.82 -10.39 -15.20
N ILE A 13 9.16 -11.51 -14.89
CA ILE A 13 8.89 -12.65 -15.76
C ILE A 13 9.98 -12.88 -16.84
N GLY A 14 11.16 -13.32 -16.40
CA GLY A 14 12.20 -13.83 -17.31
C GLY A 14 13.07 -12.81 -18.05
N LYS A 15 13.00 -11.52 -17.78
CA LYS A 15 13.93 -10.53 -18.34
C LYS A 15 14.46 -9.56 -17.27
N ILE A 16 15.78 -9.37 -17.24
CA ILE A 16 16.44 -8.39 -16.40
C ILE A 16 16.50 -7.07 -17.18
N THR A 17 15.88 -6.02 -16.65
CA THR A 17 16.04 -4.66 -17.16
C THR A 17 16.83 -3.83 -16.17
N SER A 18 17.91 -3.19 -16.61
CA SER A 18 18.73 -2.28 -15.80
C SER A 18 18.38 -0.83 -16.14
N PHE A 19 18.22 0.02 -15.11
CA PHE A 19 18.02 1.46 -15.27
C PHE A 19 19.19 2.23 -14.66
N GLN A 20 19.56 3.37 -15.25
CA GLN A 20 20.57 4.25 -14.71
C GLN A 20 20.00 5.16 -13.62
N LYS A 21 20.81 5.45 -12.60
CA LYS A 21 20.44 6.20 -11.39
C LYS A 21 19.89 7.62 -11.63
N GLN A 22 20.15 8.21 -12.80
CA GLN A 22 19.78 9.60 -13.10
C GLN A 22 18.28 9.79 -13.34
N ASP A 23 17.58 8.72 -13.77
CA ASP A 23 16.13 8.73 -14.00
C ASP A 23 15.33 8.49 -12.70
N LEU A 24 16.03 8.20 -11.58
CA LEU A 24 15.43 7.82 -10.29
C LEU A 24 15.44 8.94 -9.23
N ILE A 25 16.08 10.08 -9.52
CA ILE A 25 16.30 11.13 -8.49
C ILE A 25 15.06 11.98 -8.26
N ASP A 26 14.13 12.04 -9.22
CA ASP A 26 12.94 12.91 -9.11
C ASP A 26 11.71 12.24 -8.50
N ASP A 27 11.70 10.91 -8.22
CA ASP A 27 10.47 10.28 -7.76
C ASP A 27 10.64 9.06 -6.85
N GLN A 28 10.45 9.24 -5.57
CA GLN A 28 10.11 8.15 -4.63
C GLN A 28 8.72 7.52 -4.93
N LYS A 29 7.99 8.01 -5.93
CA LYS A 29 6.67 7.53 -6.38
C LYS A 29 6.70 6.47 -7.49
N ILE A 30 7.84 6.28 -8.17
CA ILE A 30 7.95 5.51 -9.44
C ILE A 30 7.73 4.00 -9.27
N THR A 31 7.92 3.42 -8.10
CA THR A 31 8.03 1.96 -7.98
C THR A 31 6.71 1.19 -7.94
N LYS A 32 5.54 1.85 -8.00
CA LYS A 32 4.25 1.19 -7.77
C LYS A 32 3.48 0.79 -9.03
N ASN A 33 3.81 1.33 -10.22
CA ASN A 33 3.08 1.03 -11.45
C ASN A 33 3.96 0.38 -12.53
N LEU A 34 4.20 -0.93 -12.42
CA LEU A 34 5.00 -1.72 -13.36
C LEU A 34 4.47 -1.67 -14.80
N VAL A 35 3.14 -1.55 -14.99
CA VAL A 35 2.55 -1.47 -16.34
C VAL A 35 2.90 -0.13 -16.98
N LYS A 36 2.86 0.97 -16.24
CA LYS A 36 3.28 2.28 -16.73
C LYS A 36 4.76 2.25 -17.12
N ILE A 37 5.63 1.73 -16.28
CA ILE A 37 7.08 1.61 -16.55
C ILE A 37 7.36 0.83 -17.82
N ASN A 38 6.63 -0.27 -18.05
CA ASN A 38 6.84 -1.12 -19.22
C ASN A 38 6.31 -0.55 -20.53
N HIS A 39 5.27 0.28 -20.48
CA HIS A 39 4.53 0.69 -21.68
C HIS A 39 4.55 2.19 -21.97
N PHE A 40 4.88 3.04 -20.99
CA PHE A 40 4.95 4.48 -21.17
C PHE A 40 6.37 4.92 -21.56
N LYS A 41 6.49 5.72 -22.59
CA LYS A 41 7.77 6.25 -23.08
C LYS A 41 7.64 7.72 -23.47
N TRP A 42 8.63 8.52 -23.09
CA TRP A 42 8.78 9.87 -23.56
C TRP A 42 9.66 9.91 -24.81
N LYS A 43 9.30 10.75 -25.79
CA LYS A 43 10.11 11.02 -26.97
C LYS A 43 10.18 12.52 -27.24
N GLY A 44 11.37 12.99 -27.56
CA GLY A 44 11.63 14.38 -27.87
C GLY A 44 13.11 14.59 -28.24
N LYS A 45 13.51 15.82 -28.37
CA LYS A 45 14.89 16.20 -28.72
C LYS A 45 15.68 16.49 -27.46
N GLU A 46 16.95 16.02 -27.43
CA GLU A 46 17.91 16.38 -26.41
C GLU A 46 18.87 17.44 -26.92
N GLY A 47 19.27 18.36 -26.04
CA GLY A 47 20.28 19.38 -26.30
C GLY A 47 21.70 18.82 -26.12
N LYS A 48 22.69 19.71 -26.25
CA LYS A 48 24.11 19.35 -26.17
C LYS A 48 24.53 18.80 -24.79
N GLU A 49 23.86 19.26 -23.74
CA GLU A 49 24.09 18.82 -22.33
C GLU A 49 23.11 17.73 -21.88
N LYS A 50 22.45 17.04 -22.85
CA LYS A 50 21.41 16.02 -22.63
C LYS A 50 20.15 16.53 -21.95
N GLN A 51 19.95 17.85 -21.85
CA GLN A 51 18.71 18.45 -21.39
C GLN A 51 17.60 18.26 -22.44
N LYS A 52 16.38 18.11 -22.00
CA LYS A 52 15.20 18.04 -22.87
C LYS A 52 14.96 19.42 -23.51
N ILE A 53 14.77 19.48 -24.85
CA ILE A 53 14.49 20.71 -25.57
C ILE A 53 13.38 20.49 -26.61
N GLY A 54 12.66 21.57 -26.94
CA GLY A 54 11.59 21.51 -27.95
C GLY A 54 10.39 20.68 -27.50
N LYS A 55 9.64 20.17 -28.46
CA LYS A 55 8.44 19.38 -28.20
C LYS A 55 8.79 17.98 -27.70
N TRP A 56 8.13 17.59 -26.60
CA TRP A 56 8.20 16.22 -26.05
C TRP A 56 6.80 15.63 -26.02
N GLU A 57 6.70 14.34 -26.37
CA GLU A 57 5.45 13.61 -26.48
C GLU A 57 5.50 12.28 -25.72
N GLY A 58 4.42 11.97 -25.01
CA GLY A 58 4.24 10.69 -24.32
C GLY A 58 3.68 9.62 -25.26
N TYR A 59 4.21 8.41 -25.14
CA TYR A 59 3.77 7.23 -25.91
C TYR A 59 3.32 6.14 -24.94
N TRP A 60 2.14 5.59 -25.18
CA TRP A 60 1.62 4.43 -24.50
C TRP A 60 1.53 3.24 -25.46
N LYS A 61 2.20 2.11 -25.13
CA LYS A 61 2.24 0.93 -26.03
C LYS A 61 2.62 1.29 -27.47
N ASN A 62 3.62 2.16 -27.62
CA ASN A 62 4.12 2.72 -28.87
C ASN A 62 3.13 3.62 -29.68
N LYS A 63 1.97 3.96 -29.11
CA LYS A 63 1.04 4.93 -29.71
C LYS A 63 1.21 6.29 -29.04
N VAL A 64 1.28 7.37 -29.83
CA VAL A 64 1.34 8.74 -29.30
C VAL A 64 0.07 9.04 -28.51
N GLN A 65 0.25 9.68 -27.38
CA GLN A 65 -0.84 10.13 -26.52
C GLN A 65 -0.94 11.67 -26.56
N LYS A 66 -2.09 12.21 -26.14
CA LYS A 66 -2.23 13.64 -25.88
C LYS A 66 -1.55 13.98 -24.53
N ILE A 67 -0.24 13.70 -24.46
CA ILE A 67 0.62 13.88 -23.29
C ILE A 67 1.90 14.53 -23.80
N GLY A 68 2.37 15.59 -23.13
CA GLY A 68 3.58 16.29 -23.49
C GLY A 68 3.44 17.79 -23.47
N GLY A 69 4.44 18.46 -23.96
CA GLY A 69 4.54 19.91 -24.04
C GLY A 69 5.85 20.35 -24.64
N TYR A 70 6.28 21.54 -24.30
CA TYR A 70 7.47 22.16 -24.84
C TYR A 70 8.49 22.48 -23.77
N TYR A 71 9.76 22.12 -24.01
CA TYR A 71 10.90 22.54 -23.19
C TYR A 71 11.68 23.64 -23.91
N ASP A 72 12.11 24.65 -23.19
CA ASP A 72 13.04 25.66 -23.70
C ASP A 72 14.47 25.10 -23.88
N ASN A 73 15.38 25.96 -24.31
CA ASN A 73 16.78 25.58 -24.52
C ASN A 73 17.54 25.26 -23.21
N GLN A 74 17.01 25.66 -22.06
CA GLN A 74 17.56 25.38 -20.73
C GLN A 74 16.99 24.10 -20.14
N GLY A 75 16.02 23.43 -20.79
CA GLY A 75 15.36 22.23 -20.30
C GLY A 75 14.21 22.50 -19.33
N LEU A 76 13.68 23.75 -19.31
CA LEU A 76 12.55 24.11 -18.47
C LEU A 76 11.23 23.96 -19.27
N LYS A 77 10.21 23.41 -18.63
CA LYS A 77 8.88 23.29 -19.21
C LYS A 77 8.28 24.68 -19.47
N GLN A 78 7.67 24.86 -20.66
CA GLN A 78 7.06 26.11 -21.08
C GLN A 78 5.68 25.90 -21.71
N GLY A 79 4.77 26.83 -21.48
CA GLY A 79 3.44 26.84 -22.10
C GLY A 79 2.54 25.71 -21.65
N LEU A 80 1.60 25.30 -22.52
CA LEU A 80 0.61 24.28 -22.23
C LEU A 80 1.23 22.89 -22.16
N TRP A 81 0.95 22.18 -21.06
CA TRP A 81 1.40 20.83 -20.81
C TRP A 81 0.24 19.90 -20.51
N TYR A 82 0.39 18.66 -20.98
CA TYR A 82 -0.42 17.51 -20.61
C TYR A 82 0.52 16.50 -19.93
N GLU A 83 0.32 16.22 -18.65
CA GLU A 83 1.12 15.29 -17.87
C GLU A 83 0.33 14.03 -17.54
N GLU A 84 1.01 12.91 -17.55
CA GLU A 84 0.38 11.64 -17.22
C GLU A 84 0.14 11.50 -15.72
N TYR A 85 -1.01 10.98 -15.36
CA TYR A 85 -1.32 10.58 -13.98
C TYR A 85 -0.40 9.44 -13.51
N GLU A 86 -0.15 9.36 -12.20
CA GLU A 86 0.76 8.37 -11.62
C GLU A 86 0.32 6.93 -11.91
N ASN A 87 -0.99 6.67 -11.85
CA ASN A 87 -1.59 5.38 -12.15
C ASN A 87 -2.11 5.26 -13.60
N PHE A 88 -1.49 5.95 -14.56
CA PHE A 88 -1.90 5.91 -15.97
C PHE A 88 -1.84 4.48 -16.52
N TRP A 89 -2.93 4.02 -17.16
CA TRP A 89 -3.07 2.74 -17.85
C TRP A 89 -4.27 2.73 -18.79
N ASP A 90 -4.55 1.59 -19.47
CA ASP A 90 -5.55 1.51 -20.55
C ASP A 90 -6.95 2.03 -20.15
N TYR A 91 -7.39 1.76 -18.92
CA TYR A 91 -8.73 2.19 -18.44
C TYR A 91 -8.70 3.44 -17.55
N ALA A 92 -7.51 3.96 -17.24
CA ALA A 92 -7.33 5.20 -16.48
C ALA A 92 -6.36 6.13 -17.22
N GLN A 93 -6.78 6.62 -18.38
CA GLN A 93 -6.04 7.60 -19.16
C GLN A 93 -6.29 9.00 -18.61
N ILE A 94 -5.85 9.19 -17.36
CA ILE A 94 -5.98 10.47 -16.65
C ILE A 94 -4.76 11.33 -16.95
N VAL A 95 -4.98 12.60 -17.22
CA VAL A 95 -3.93 13.59 -17.47
C VAL A 95 -4.14 14.85 -16.64
N TYR A 96 -3.04 15.46 -16.23
CA TYR A 96 -3.02 16.79 -15.67
C TYR A 96 -2.75 17.79 -16.79
N VAL A 97 -3.52 18.86 -16.87
CA VAL A 97 -3.43 19.87 -17.95
C VAL A 97 -3.32 21.25 -17.36
N GLY A 98 -2.27 21.96 -17.72
CA GLY A 98 -2.05 23.31 -17.25
C GLY A 98 -0.88 24.00 -17.91
N ILE A 99 -0.49 25.14 -17.40
CA ILE A 99 0.55 25.97 -17.98
C ILE A 99 1.79 25.98 -17.09
N TYR A 100 2.94 25.80 -17.74
CA TYR A 100 4.26 26.05 -17.16
C TYR A 100 4.81 27.39 -17.63
N HIS A 101 5.47 28.10 -16.74
CA HIS A 101 6.30 29.25 -17.05
C HIS A 101 7.67 29.05 -16.36
N ASN A 102 8.73 28.93 -17.14
CA ASN A 102 10.09 28.66 -16.65
C ASN A 102 10.16 27.46 -15.70
N GLY A 103 9.53 26.35 -16.08
CA GLY A 103 9.50 25.13 -15.28
C GLY A 103 8.57 25.15 -14.07
N ILE A 104 7.84 26.24 -13.81
CA ILE A 104 6.95 26.40 -12.68
C ILE A 104 5.49 26.33 -13.13
N GLN A 105 4.68 25.50 -12.49
CA GLN A 105 3.24 25.40 -12.70
C GLN A 105 2.56 26.74 -12.35
N ARG A 106 1.61 27.17 -13.17
CA ARG A 106 0.91 28.46 -13.02
C ARG A 106 -0.56 28.31 -13.30
N ASN A 107 -1.36 29.16 -12.66
CA ASN A 107 -2.78 29.30 -12.92
C ASN A 107 -3.55 27.98 -12.76
N ARG A 108 -4.64 27.82 -13.51
CA ARG A 108 -5.49 26.64 -13.45
C ARG A 108 -4.80 25.39 -14.01
N TRP A 109 -4.84 24.32 -13.23
CA TRP A 109 -4.50 22.97 -13.63
C TRP A 109 -5.70 22.07 -13.46
N ASP A 110 -6.07 21.37 -14.51
CA ASP A 110 -7.20 20.45 -14.49
C ASP A 110 -6.71 19.01 -14.54
N THR A 111 -7.38 18.14 -13.79
CA THR A 111 -7.24 16.69 -13.89
C THR A 111 -8.36 16.19 -14.78
N ILE A 112 -8.01 15.56 -15.90
CA ILE A 112 -8.97 15.21 -16.96
C ILE A 112 -8.96 13.70 -17.19
N MET A 113 -10.14 13.11 -17.27
CA MET A 113 -10.38 11.72 -17.68
C MET A 113 -11.51 11.69 -18.71
N ASN A 114 -11.30 11.05 -19.86
CA ASN A 114 -12.30 10.93 -20.94
C ASN A 114 -12.93 12.30 -21.32
N ASN A 115 -12.10 13.33 -21.45
CA ASN A 115 -12.48 14.73 -21.72
C ASN A 115 -13.34 15.42 -20.64
N ASN A 116 -13.54 14.79 -19.48
CA ASN A 116 -14.21 15.39 -18.35
C ASN A 116 -13.20 15.85 -17.30
N ILE A 117 -13.41 17.04 -16.74
CA ILE A 117 -12.65 17.51 -15.58
C ILE A 117 -13.14 16.75 -14.35
N ILE A 118 -12.23 16.03 -13.70
CA ILE A 118 -12.49 15.23 -12.50
C ILE A 118 -11.76 15.76 -11.26
N GLY A 119 -10.92 16.79 -11.43
CA GLY A 119 -10.18 17.40 -10.35
C GLY A 119 -9.35 18.59 -10.81
N GLY A 120 -8.47 19.08 -9.94
CA GLY A 120 -7.56 20.17 -10.22
C GLY A 120 -7.74 21.38 -9.29
N GLY A 121 -7.02 22.46 -9.58
CA GLY A 121 -7.03 23.69 -8.80
C GLY A 121 -6.08 24.72 -9.40
N ASN A 122 -5.75 25.76 -8.65
CA ASN A 122 -4.89 26.83 -9.11
C ASN A 122 -3.51 26.79 -8.44
N TYR A 123 -2.49 27.15 -9.20
CA TYR A 123 -1.16 27.47 -8.68
C TYR A 123 -0.93 28.98 -8.73
N ASP A 124 -0.26 29.49 -7.72
CA ASP A 124 0.18 30.90 -7.65
C ASP A 124 1.42 31.16 -8.54
N HIS A 125 1.96 32.38 -8.44
CA HIS A 125 3.14 32.79 -9.21
C HIS A 125 4.45 32.09 -8.76
N ASN A 126 4.47 31.41 -7.63
CA ASN A 126 5.60 30.62 -7.12
C ASN A 126 5.44 29.11 -7.38
N GLY A 127 4.33 28.69 -8.01
CA GLY A 127 4.01 27.27 -8.23
C GLY A 127 3.47 26.57 -6.98
N LYS A 128 2.95 27.31 -6.02
CA LYS A 128 2.27 26.75 -4.85
C LYS A 128 0.78 26.63 -5.12
N LYS A 129 0.18 25.53 -4.67
CA LYS A 129 -1.27 25.36 -4.72
C LYS A 129 -1.99 26.45 -3.94
N THR A 130 -3.07 27.01 -4.49
CA THR A 130 -3.86 28.07 -3.86
C THR A 130 -5.35 27.93 -4.17
N GLY A 131 -6.21 28.41 -3.25
CA GLY A 131 -7.67 28.36 -3.38
C GLY A 131 -8.22 26.94 -3.39
N LYS A 132 -9.38 26.75 -4.02
CA LYS A 132 -10.09 25.47 -4.06
C LYS A 132 -9.37 24.44 -4.92
N TRP A 133 -9.26 23.22 -4.38
CA TRP A 133 -8.67 22.07 -5.04
C TRP A 133 -9.55 20.83 -4.91
N VAL A 134 -9.56 20.03 -5.98
CA VAL A 134 -10.10 18.67 -6.00
C VAL A 134 -8.94 17.74 -6.34
N GLU A 135 -8.59 16.88 -5.39
CA GLU A 135 -7.52 15.88 -5.53
C GLU A 135 -8.09 14.47 -5.63
N LEU A 136 -7.46 13.61 -6.41
CA LEU A 136 -7.86 12.22 -6.53
C LEU A 136 -7.28 11.38 -5.38
N HIS A 137 -8.03 10.37 -4.93
CA HIS A 137 -7.49 9.35 -4.04
C HIS A 137 -6.35 8.60 -4.74
N LEU A 138 -5.33 8.17 -3.98
CA LEU A 138 -4.14 7.50 -4.55
C LEU A 138 -4.45 6.21 -5.33
N ASN A 139 -5.59 5.57 -5.06
CA ASN A 139 -6.07 4.39 -5.78
C ASN A 139 -7.13 4.72 -6.84
N TYR A 140 -7.28 6.00 -7.22
CA TYR A 140 -8.25 6.40 -8.22
C TYR A 140 -8.01 5.64 -9.52
N PHE A 141 -8.98 4.80 -9.94
CA PHE A 141 -8.89 3.91 -11.12
C PHE A 141 -7.57 3.10 -11.23
N LYS A 142 -7.05 2.60 -10.10
CA LYS A 142 -5.85 1.77 -10.07
C LYS A 142 -6.07 0.44 -10.81
N GLN A 143 -4.97 -0.16 -11.30
CA GLN A 143 -4.99 -1.45 -12.00
C GLN A 143 -5.53 -2.61 -11.14
N ASN A 144 -5.78 -3.76 -11.78
CA ASN A 144 -6.23 -5.01 -11.16
C ASN A 144 -7.67 -4.97 -10.61
N TYR A 145 -8.58 -4.33 -11.37
CA TYR A 145 -10.01 -4.23 -11.01
C TYR A 145 -10.29 -3.47 -9.70
N VAL A 146 -9.29 -2.78 -9.17
CA VAL A 146 -9.45 -1.87 -8.03
C VAL A 146 -10.04 -0.57 -8.55
N TYR A 147 -11.35 -0.41 -8.36
CA TYR A 147 -12.04 0.83 -8.69
C TYR A 147 -12.15 1.71 -7.45
N CYS A 148 -11.76 2.95 -7.56
CA CYS A 148 -12.01 3.97 -6.56
C CYS A 148 -12.21 5.30 -7.29
N ASP A 149 -13.35 5.96 -7.09
CA ASP A 149 -13.63 7.29 -7.62
C ASP A 149 -13.64 8.35 -6.50
N ALA A 150 -12.96 8.05 -5.40
CA ALA A 150 -12.89 8.97 -4.28
C ALA A 150 -12.02 10.20 -4.61
N THR A 151 -12.53 11.37 -4.23
CA THR A 151 -11.85 12.66 -4.33
C THR A 151 -11.82 13.38 -3.00
N TYR A 152 -10.84 14.26 -2.85
CA TYR A 152 -10.67 15.15 -1.71
C TYR A 152 -10.82 16.60 -2.15
N GLU A 153 -11.72 17.34 -1.51
CA GLU A 153 -12.00 18.74 -1.86
C GLU A 153 -11.77 19.66 -0.67
N GLY A 154 -11.04 20.74 -0.90
CA GLY A 154 -10.74 21.70 0.14
C GLY A 154 -9.93 22.88 -0.40
N GLU A 155 -9.31 23.63 0.49
CA GLU A 155 -8.57 24.83 0.13
C GLU A 155 -7.08 24.71 0.48
N TYR A 156 -6.28 25.34 -0.38
CA TYR A 156 -4.86 25.58 -0.16
C TYR A 156 -4.61 27.07 0.04
N LEU A 157 -3.73 27.39 0.96
CA LEU A 157 -3.12 28.69 1.10
C LEU A 157 -1.60 28.51 1.13
N ASP A 158 -0.89 29.19 0.23
CA ASP A 158 0.58 29.12 0.11
C ASP A 158 1.14 27.68 -0.02
N GLY A 159 0.40 26.78 -0.68
CA GLY A 159 0.77 25.37 -0.85
C GLY A 159 0.42 24.47 0.35
N ILE A 160 -0.24 24.99 1.36
CA ILE A 160 -0.61 24.27 2.59
C ILE A 160 -2.13 24.07 2.64
N LYS A 161 -2.58 22.85 2.93
CA LYS A 161 -4.00 22.53 3.14
C LYS A 161 -4.52 23.30 4.36
N GLN A 162 -5.67 23.95 4.23
CA GLN A 162 -6.30 24.68 5.33
C GLN A 162 -7.83 24.51 5.33
N GLY A 163 -8.43 24.74 6.50
CA GLY A 163 -9.88 24.68 6.64
C GLY A 163 -10.45 23.27 6.50
N TYR A 164 -11.72 23.19 6.17
CA TYR A 164 -12.41 21.92 6.01
C TYR A 164 -12.08 21.26 4.67
N TRP A 165 -11.64 20.01 4.74
CA TRP A 165 -11.48 19.13 3.60
C TRP A 165 -12.51 18.02 3.65
N GLN A 166 -13.18 17.79 2.54
CA GLN A 166 -14.22 16.79 2.39
C GLN A 166 -13.74 15.65 1.51
N THR A 167 -14.11 14.43 1.86
CA THR A 167 -13.88 13.24 1.06
C THR A 167 -15.18 12.84 0.38
N PHE A 168 -15.16 12.76 -0.94
CA PHE A 168 -16.29 12.33 -1.75
C PHE A 168 -16.05 10.94 -2.32
N LEU A 169 -17.11 10.16 -2.43
CA LEU A 169 -17.18 8.90 -3.17
C LEU A 169 -18.45 8.94 -4.01
N SER A 170 -18.33 8.75 -5.33
CA SER A 170 -19.47 8.85 -6.26
C SER A 170 -20.33 10.12 -6.00
N LYS A 171 -19.65 11.24 -5.79
CA LYS A 171 -20.24 12.57 -5.51
C LYS A 171 -20.99 12.69 -4.15
N LYS A 172 -20.91 11.68 -3.28
CA LYS A 172 -21.46 11.76 -1.92
C LYS A 172 -20.34 12.00 -0.92
N ILE A 173 -20.56 12.87 0.05
CA ILE A 173 -19.62 13.11 1.15
C ILE A 173 -19.61 11.86 2.04
N ILE A 174 -18.41 11.29 2.24
CA ILE A 174 -18.21 10.10 3.08
C ILE A 174 -17.22 10.32 4.21
N GLY A 175 -16.54 11.47 4.23
CA GLY A 175 -15.54 11.77 5.24
C GLY A 175 -14.93 13.15 5.10
N GLY A 176 -13.77 13.31 5.73
CA GLY A 176 -12.99 14.54 5.77
C GLY A 176 -12.74 15.02 7.19
N GLY A 177 -12.25 16.25 7.32
CA GLY A 177 -11.95 16.89 8.58
C GLY A 177 -11.33 18.28 8.39
N PHE A 178 -10.77 18.83 9.43
CA PHE A 178 -10.23 20.19 9.44
C PHE A 178 -8.69 20.19 9.46
N TYR A 179 -8.08 21.03 8.63
CA TYR A 179 -6.66 21.37 8.70
C TYR A 179 -6.47 22.73 9.35
N ASN A 180 -5.57 22.81 10.33
CA ASN A 180 -5.19 24.07 10.98
C ASN A 180 -4.35 24.97 10.05
N GLN A 181 -3.97 26.15 10.54
CA GLN A 181 -3.24 27.16 9.75
C GLN A 181 -1.85 26.71 9.28
N VAL A 182 -1.25 25.70 9.90
CA VAL A 182 0.04 25.12 9.52
C VAL A 182 -0.10 23.81 8.71
N GLY A 183 -1.32 23.47 8.27
CA GLY A 183 -1.59 22.31 7.44
C GLY A 183 -1.60 20.98 8.17
N GLN A 184 -1.77 20.98 9.47
CA GLN A 184 -1.90 19.77 10.27
C GLN A 184 -3.38 19.44 10.49
N LYS A 185 -3.72 18.16 10.45
CA LYS A 185 -5.06 17.68 10.79
C LYS A 185 -5.38 18.03 12.24
N ASP A 186 -6.59 18.54 12.49
CA ASP A 186 -7.04 18.96 13.81
C ASP A 186 -8.54 18.70 13.97
N GLY A 187 -8.98 18.34 15.20
CA GLY A 187 -10.37 17.94 15.45
C GLY A 187 -10.77 16.59 14.89
N PHE A 188 -12.06 16.37 14.69
CA PHE A 188 -12.61 15.10 14.25
C PHE A 188 -12.39 14.84 12.75
N TRP A 189 -11.96 13.62 12.42
CA TRP A 189 -11.69 13.16 11.05
C TRP A 189 -12.37 11.84 10.74
N ILE A 190 -12.83 11.71 9.49
CA ILE A 190 -13.21 10.45 8.87
C ILE A 190 -12.33 10.27 7.65
N GLU A 191 -11.50 9.21 7.66
CA GLU A 191 -10.50 8.97 6.65
C GLU A 191 -10.70 7.63 5.95
N LEU A 192 -10.41 7.61 4.65
CA LEU A 192 -10.34 6.35 3.91
C LEU A 192 -9.03 5.63 4.24
N ASN A 193 -9.09 4.31 4.29
CA ASN A 193 -7.87 3.51 4.27
C ASN A 193 -7.11 3.73 2.95
N ASP A 194 -5.76 3.71 2.98
CA ASP A 194 -4.91 3.88 1.79
C ASP A 194 -5.22 2.86 0.68
N ASN A 195 -5.70 1.67 1.03
CA ASN A 195 -6.12 0.64 0.09
C ASN A 195 -7.63 0.68 -0.22
N PHE A 196 -8.32 1.75 0.16
CA PHE A 196 -9.75 1.89 -0.09
C PHE A 196 -10.09 1.65 -1.57
N SER A 197 -11.07 0.79 -1.84
CA SER A 197 -11.49 0.44 -3.19
C SER A 197 -12.93 -0.09 -3.22
N LEU A 198 -13.57 0.07 -4.37
CA LEU A 198 -14.84 -0.53 -4.72
C LEU A 198 -14.55 -1.65 -5.73
N TYR A 199 -14.97 -2.88 -5.47
CA TYR A 199 -14.91 -3.93 -6.48
C TYR A 199 -16.10 -3.82 -7.45
N LEU A 200 -15.81 -3.84 -8.76
CA LEU A 200 -16.84 -3.82 -9.82
C LEU A 200 -17.49 -5.19 -10.08
N ILE A 201 -17.03 -6.26 -9.43
CA ILE A 201 -17.54 -7.61 -9.71
C ILE A 201 -18.64 -7.94 -8.70
N GLU A 202 -19.86 -8.03 -9.18
CA GLU A 202 -21.10 -8.34 -8.42
C GLU A 202 -21.05 -9.68 -7.63
N ILE A 203 -20.06 -10.53 -7.86
CA ILE A 203 -19.96 -11.89 -7.29
C ILE A 203 -19.17 -11.92 -5.97
N ILE A 204 -18.35 -10.89 -5.69
CA ILE A 204 -17.58 -10.81 -4.44
C ILE A 204 -17.92 -9.47 -3.77
N HIS A 205 -18.83 -9.52 -2.80
CA HIS A 205 -19.39 -8.37 -2.08
C HIS A 205 -18.42 -7.58 -1.19
N CYS A 206 -17.11 -7.59 -1.45
CA CYS A 206 -16.11 -7.02 -0.56
C CYS A 206 -15.20 -6.03 -1.27
N GLY A 207 -15.72 -4.87 -1.64
CA GLY A 207 -14.87 -3.70 -1.81
C GLY A 207 -14.23 -3.35 -0.46
N ASN A 208 -12.98 -2.89 -0.50
CA ASN A 208 -12.30 -2.45 0.70
C ASN A 208 -12.80 -1.07 1.13
N GLN A 209 -13.95 -1.04 1.78
CA GLN A 209 -14.59 0.19 2.25
C GLN A 209 -14.27 0.47 3.72
N VAL A 210 -13.02 0.28 4.11
CA VAL A 210 -12.58 0.59 5.48
C VAL A 210 -12.32 2.07 5.62
N ILE A 211 -12.94 2.65 6.64
CA ILE A 211 -12.72 4.02 7.08
C ILE A 211 -12.25 4.06 8.53
N TYR A 212 -11.50 5.08 8.86
CA TYR A 212 -11.02 5.37 10.21
C TYR A 212 -11.69 6.64 10.72
N LYS A 213 -12.12 6.65 11.96
CA LYS A 213 -12.73 7.81 12.61
C LYS A 213 -12.07 8.09 13.94
N GLY A 214 -11.73 9.34 14.17
CA GLY A 214 -11.14 9.74 15.42
C GLY A 214 -10.72 11.21 15.42
N ASN A 215 -10.02 11.61 16.45
CA ASN A 215 -9.59 12.99 16.62
C ASN A 215 -8.09 13.15 16.37
N TYR A 216 -7.76 14.26 15.76
CA TYR A 216 -6.40 14.77 15.66
C TYR A 216 -6.23 16.00 16.56
N LYS A 217 -5.04 16.19 17.07
CA LYS A 217 -4.58 17.42 17.69
C LYS A 217 -3.19 17.75 17.13
N ASN A 218 -3.10 18.86 16.40
CA ASN A 218 -1.85 19.29 15.78
C ASN A 218 -1.17 18.19 14.96
N GLY A 219 -1.92 17.45 14.17
CA GLY A 219 -1.43 16.37 13.31
C GLY A 219 -1.22 15.02 13.99
N LEU A 220 -1.37 14.90 15.31
CA LEU A 220 -1.27 13.66 16.06
C LEU A 220 -2.66 13.06 16.30
N GLN A 221 -2.80 11.76 16.06
CA GLN A 221 -4.01 11.01 16.44
C GLN A 221 -4.11 10.95 17.96
N ILE A 222 -5.28 11.28 18.53
CA ILE A 222 -5.52 11.27 19.98
C ILE A 222 -6.87 10.62 20.30
N GLY A 223 -7.00 10.14 21.54
CA GLY A 223 -8.24 9.58 22.05
C GLY A 223 -8.70 8.33 21.29
N ILE A 224 -10.00 8.09 21.27
CA ILE A 224 -10.59 6.89 20.67
C ILE A 224 -10.62 7.00 19.14
N TRP A 225 -10.15 5.94 18.48
CA TRP A 225 -10.22 5.75 17.05
C TRP A 225 -11.00 4.48 16.72
N GLU A 226 -11.91 4.61 15.80
CA GLU A 226 -12.75 3.52 15.31
C GLU A 226 -12.30 3.08 13.91
N ILE A 227 -12.30 1.78 13.69
CA ILE A 227 -12.15 1.18 12.36
C ILE A 227 -13.52 0.65 11.96
N VAL A 228 -14.01 1.13 10.83
CA VAL A 228 -15.37 0.88 10.36
C VAL A 228 -15.35 0.40 8.93
N ILE A 229 -16.14 -0.60 8.58
CA ILE A 229 -16.45 -0.92 7.19
C ILE A 229 -17.81 -0.33 6.80
N VAL A 230 -17.91 0.12 5.55
CA VAL A 230 -19.19 0.53 4.96
C VAL A 230 -19.66 -0.61 4.08
N TYR A 231 -20.74 -1.27 4.48
CA TYR A 231 -21.35 -2.37 3.75
C TYR A 231 -22.83 -2.08 3.54
N ASP A 232 -23.28 -2.11 2.30
CA ASP A 232 -24.68 -1.78 1.91
C ASP A 232 -25.15 -0.45 2.54
N GLY A 233 -24.29 0.59 2.50
CA GLY A 233 -24.56 1.90 3.09
C GLY A 233 -24.62 1.93 4.63
N LYS A 234 -24.44 0.80 5.31
CA LYS A 234 -24.36 0.68 6.76
C LYS A 234 -22.91 0.69 7.23
N GLN A 235 -22.67 1.37 8.34
CA GLN A 235 -21.38 1.38 9.01
C GLN A 235 -21.32 0.29 10.07
N ILE A 236 -20.35 -0.61 9.97
CA ILE A 236 -20.13 -1.70 10.92
C ILE A 236 -18.77 -1.46 11.59
N TYR A 237 -18.78 -1.28 12.90
CA TYR A 237 -17.56 -1.20 13.71
C TYR A 237 -16.83 -2.55 13.70
N ILE A 238 -15.55 -2.53 13.36
CA ILE A 238 -14.72 -3.75 13.25
C ILE A 238 -13.44 -3.69 14.05
N GLY A 239 -13.07 -2.55 14.59
CA GLY A 239 -11.83 -2.42 15.34
C GLY A 239 -11.50 -1.01 15.76
N GLY A 240 -10.26 -0.84 16.27
CA GLY A 240 -9.76 0.44 16.75
C GLY A 240 -9.21 0.34 18.17
N GLY A 241 -9.05 1.48 18.82
CA GLY A 241 -8.51 1.62 20.17
C GLY A 241 -8.23 3.07 20.51
N SER A 242 -7.39 3.32 21.51
CA SER A 242 -7.05 4.68 21.92
C SER A 242 -5.60 5.05 21.62
N PHE A 243 -5.40 6.29 21.22
CA PHE A 243 -4.09 6.94 21.21
C PHE A 243 -3.93 7.83 22.43
N ASP A 244 -2.72 7.90 22.97
CA ASP A 244 -2.34 8.87 24.00
C ASP A 244 -2.14 10.28 23.41
N ASP A 245 -1.85 11.26 24.28
CA ASP A 245 -1.63 12.67 23.86
C ASP A 245 -0.37 12.86 22.98
N ASN A 246 0.51 11.87 22.89
CA ASN A 246 1.69 11.86 22.03
C ASN A 246 1.46 11.11 20.70
N GLY A 247 0.22 10.70 20.41
CA GLY A 247 -0.13 9.98 19.21
C GLY A 247 0.33 8.53 19.19
N LYS A 248 0.58 7.91 20.35
CA LYS A 248 0.97 6.51 20.47
C LYS A 248 -0.22 5.66 20.87
N LYS A 249 -0.37 4.50 20.23
CA LYS A 249 -1.40 3.51 20.61
C LYS A 249 -1.24 3.13 22.08
N ASN A 250 -2.34 3.12 22.85
CA ASN A 250 -2.35 2.79 24.26
C ASN A 250 -3.64 2.07 24.66
N GLY A 251 -3.53 1.10 25.60
CA GLY A 251 -4.66 0.27 26.01
C GLY A 251 -5.10 -0.77 24.97
N ARG A 252 -6.33 -1.25 25.10
CA ARG A 252 -6.89 -2.30 24.24
C ARG A 252 -7.08 -1.86 22.81
N TRP A 253 -6.64 -2.71 21.85
CA TRP A 253 -6.74 -2.47 20.42
C TRP A 253 -7.24 -3.70 19.66
N VAL A 254 -7.98 -3.41 18.60
CA VAL A 254 -8.30 -4.36 17.54
C VAL A 254 -7.69 -3.81 16.25
N ASP A 255 -6.57 -4.39 15.82
CA ASP A 255 -5.89 -4.05 14.57
C ASP A 255 -6.36 -4.96 13.44
N LEU A 256 -6.42 -4.44 12.23
CA LEU A 256 -6.62 -5.23 11.02
C LEU A 256 -5.27 -5.78 10.51
N ALA A 257 -5.28 -6.96 9.89
CA ALA A 257 -4.13 -7.43 9.13
C ALA A 257 -3.80 -6.44 8.00
N ILE A 258 -2.50 -6.27 7.69
CA ILE A 258 -2.05 -5.37 6.61
C ILE A 258 -2.73 -5.72 5.27
N ASP A 259 -2.96 -7.01 5.01
CA ASP A 259 -3.58 -7.52 3.79
C ASP A 259 -5.09 -7.75 3.92
N TRP A 260 -5.72 -7.28 5.00
CA TRP A 260 -7.19 -7.31 5.17
C TRP A 260 -7.93 -6.91 3.90
N LEU A 261 -7.37 -5.99 3.20
CA LEU A 261 -7.97 -5.18 2.17
C LEU A 261 -7.74 -5.69 0.75
N ASN A 262 -6.87 -6.68 0.58
CA ASN A 262 -6.68 -7.36 -0.71
C ASN A 262 -7.70 -8.50 -0.93
N GLY A 263 -8.79 -8.48 -0.13
CA GLY A 263 -9.95 -9.36 -0.33
C GLY A 263 -9.77 -10.80 0.14
N ASN A 264 -8.72 -11.10 0.90
CA ASN A 264 -8.42 -12.50 1.21
C ASN A 264 -8.07 -12.80 2.67
N LYS A 265 -7.71 -11.80 3.49
CA LYS A 265 -7.22 -12.03 4.85
C LYS A 265 -8.05 -11.28 5.88
N GLU A 266 -9.22 -11.79 6.18
CA GLU A 266 -10.15 -11.22 7.17
C GLU A 266 -9.72 -11.60 8.60
N ILE A 267 -8.56 -11.05 9.03
CA ILE A 267 -7.93 -11.35 10.31
C ILE A 267 -7.81 -10.11 11.17
N PHE A 268 -8.13 -10.24 12.45
CA PHE A 268 -7.96 -9.23 13.48
C PHE A 268 -6.86 -9.63 14.45
N TYR A 269 -6.08 -8.66 14.90
CA TYR A 269 -5.13 -8.79 15.98
C TYR A 269 -5.67 -8.03 17.19
N ILE A 270 -5.91 -8.73 18.30
CA ILE A 270 -6.56 -8.18 19.49
C ILE A 270 -5.60 -8.27 20.67
N GLY A 271 -5.22 -7.15 21.26
CA GLY A 271 -4.29 -7.10 22.38
C GLY A 271 -4.12 -5.70 22.93
N ASP A 272 -3.12 -5.53 23.77
CA ASP A 272 -2.88 -4.25 24.43
C ASP A 272 -1.61 -3.58 23.94
N TYR A 273 -1.67 -2.26 23.86
CA TYR A 273 -0.52 -1.38 23.61
C TYR A 273 -0.17 -0.59 24.86
N LYS A 274 1.11 -0.33 25.05
CA LYS A 274 1.63 0.63 26.01
C LYS A 274 2.70 1.48 25.32
N ASN A 275 2.50 2.80 25.29
CA ASN A 275 3.42 3.74 24.63
C ASN A 275 3.73 3.37 23.15
N GLY A 276 2.75 2.82 22.40
CA GLY A 276 2.89 2.39 21.01
C GLY A 276 3.52 1.01 20.81
N GLN A 277 3.88 0.31 21.88
CA GLN A 277 4.42 -1.05 21.81
C GLN A 277 3.38 -2.08 22.24
N LYS A 278 3.31 -3.20 21.51
CA LYS A 278 2.47 -4.35 21.87
C LYS A 278 2.97 -4.98 23.16
N ILE A 279 2.05 -5.27 24.08
CA ILE A 279 2.36 -5.91 25.37
C ILE A 279 1.36 -7.02 25.67
N GLY A 280 1.80 -7.99 26.51
CA GLY A 280 0.95 -9.07 27.01
C GLY A 280 0.38 -9.97 25.91
N GLN A 281 -0.74 -10.60 26.21
CA GLN A 281 -1.38 -11.58 25.32
C GLN A 281 -2.05 -10.91 24.15
N TRP A 282 -1.69 -11.35 22.94
CA TRP A 282 -2.34 -10.98 21.67
C TRP A 282 -3.00 -12.19 21.06
N ASN A 283 -4.25 -12.01 20.62
CA ASN A 283 -5.03 -13.03 19.94
C ASN A 283 -5.21 -12.66 18.47
N ILE A 284 -5.20 -13.67 17.62
CA ILE A 284 -5.50 -13.53 16.18
C ILE A 284 -6.85 -14.16 15.96
N HIS A 285 -7.82 -13.37 15.47
CA HIS A 285 -9.19 -13.79 15.18
C HIS A 285 -9.47 -13.69 13.69
N ASN A 286 -10.33 -14.57 13.19
CA ASN A 286 -10.91 -14.41 11.86
C ASN A 286 -12.20 -13.58 11.93
N TRP A 287 -12.80 -13.29 10.76
CA TRP A 287 -14.07 -12.54 10.64
C TRP A 287 -15.22 -13.11 11.50
N TYR A 288 -15.26 -14.42 11.67
CA TYR A 288 -16.30 -15.07 12.49
C TYR A 288 -15.97 -15.01 14.00
N ASN A 289 -15.05 -14.16 14.41
CA ASN A 289 -14.59 -14.01 15.78
C ASN A 289 -14.00 -15.30 16.40
N LYS A 290 -13.57 -16.26 15.56
CA LYS A 290 -12.90 -17.47 16.01
C LYS A 290 -11.42 -17.17 16.21
N SER A 291 -10.90 -17.50 17.39
CA SER A 291 -9.45 -17.45 17.63
C SER A 291 -8.74 -18.48 16.76
N ILE A 292 -7.75 -18.03 15.99
CA ILE A 292 -6.96 -18.86 15.06
C ILE A 292 -5.47 -18.80 15.36
N GLY A 293 -5.04 -18.01 16.34
CA GLY A 293 -3.64 -17.87 16.73
C GLY A 293 -3.41 -16.80 17.77
N GLY A 294 -2.12 -16.47 17.97
CA GLY A 294 -1.68 -15.47 18.93
C GLY A 294 -0.50 -15.92 19.77
N GLY A 295 -0.15 -15.11 20.76
CA GLY A 295 0.95 -15.34 21.69
C GLY A 295 1.24 -14.10 22.51
N GLU A 296 2.33 -14.08 23.26
CA GLU A 296 2.68 -12.97 24.13
C GLU A 296 3.68 -12.02 23.51
N PHE A 297 3.49 -10.73 23.75
CA PHE A 297 4.47 -9.69 23.46
C PHE A 297 5.08 -9.14 24.75
N GLN A 298 6.40 -9.09 24.79
CA GLN A 298 7.17 -8.35 25.81
C GLN A 298 7.83 -7.14 25.11
N GLU A 299 7.48 -5.93 25.52
CA GLU A 299 8.02 -4.68 24.96
C GLU A 299 8.04 -4.62 23.41
N GLY A 300 6.94 -5.03 22.77
CA GLY A 300 6.81 -5.07 21.33
C GLY A 300 7.50 -6.24 20.62
N ILE A 301 8.02 -7.21 21.38
CA ILE A 301 8.75 -8.37 20.88
C ILE A 301 7.93 -9.64 21.15
N LYS A 302 7.79 -10.50 20.14
CA LYS A 302 7.20 -11.82 20.33
C LYS A 302 8.10 -12.66 21.24
N ASP A 303 7.51 -13.26 22.28
CA ASP A 303 8.19 -14.12 23.22
C ASP A 303 7.29 -15.30 23.62
N GLY A 304 7.91 -16.45 24.02
CA GLY A 304 7.18 -17.66 24.40
C GLY A 304 6.46 -18.36 23.24
N ILE A 305 5.42 -19.11 23.58
CA ILE A 305 4.67 -19.91 22.60
C ILE A 305 3.77 -19.03 21.71
N TRP A 306 3.86 -19.26 20.40
CA TRP A 306 3.10 -18.53 19.39
C TRP A 306 2.41 -19.46 18.41
N ILE A 307 1.23 -19.03 18.00
CA ILE A 307 0.54 -19.54 16.82
C ILE A 307 0.48 -18.40 15.81
N ASP A 308 1.37 -18.44 14.82
CA ASP A 308 1.39 -17.49 13.71
C ASP A 308 0.48 -17.98 12.57
N VAL A 309 -0.14 -17.05 11.88
CA VAL A 309 -0.99 -17.32 10.72
C VAL A 309 -0.19 -17.10 9.44
N HIS A 310 -0.30 -18.00 8.47
CA HIS A 310 0.37 -17.88 7.17
C HIS A 310 -0.03 -16.58 6.45
N ASP A 311 0.89 -15.98 5.67
CA ASP A 311 0.62 -14.73 4.95
C ASP A 311 -0.57 -14.83 4.00
N ASP A 312 -0.74 -15.95 3.31
CA ASP A 312 -1.89 -16.21 2.42
C ASP A 312 -3.05 -16.93 3.12
N TRP A 313 -3.18 -16.79 4.44
CA TRP A 313 -4.28 -17.43 5.17
C TRP A 313 -5.63 -16.89 4.67
N ARG A 314 -6.58 -17.82 4.37
CA ARG A 314 -7.92 -17.47 3.87
C ARG A 314 -8.97 -18.37 4.50
N PRO A 315 -10.13 -17.82 4.94
CA PRO A 315 -11.23 -18.62 5.44
C PRO A 315 -11.67 -19.64 4.38
N GLY A 316 -11.77 -20.92 4.76
CA GLY A 316 -12.27 -21.99 3.90
C GLY A 316 -11.32 -22.46 2.78
N TRP A 317 -10.15 -21.82 2.58
CA TRP A 317 -9.21 -22.18 1.51
C TRP A 317 -7.85 -22.60 2.04
N ARG A 318 -7.08 -21.68 2.60
CA ARG A 318 -5.71 -21.90 3.06
C ARG A 318 -5.59 -21.56 4.54
N GLN A 319 -5.90 -22.52 5.40
CA GLN A 319 -5.87 -22.33 6.86
C GLN A 319 -4.59 -22.90 7.45
N ILE A 320 -3.45 -22.38 7.00
CA ILE A 320 -2.14 -22.79 7.52
C ILE A 320 -1.74 -21.90 8.66
N ILE A 321 -1.30 -22.53 9.76
CA ILE A 321 -0.73 -21.87 10.93
C ILE A 321 0.62 -22.47 11.28
N TYR A 322 1.45 -21.69 11.96
CA TYR A 322 2.76 -22.07 12.46
C TYR A 322 2.73 -22.04 13.99
N HIS A 323 3.03 -23.14 14.62
CA HIS A 323 3.04 -23.24 16.07
C HIS A 323 4.46 -23.53 16.56
N GLY A 324 5.00 -22.70 17.44
CA GLY A 324 6.34 -22.85 18.00
C GLY A 324 6.68 -21.75 18.99
N GLU A 325 7.93 -21.65 19.35
CA GLU A 325 8.41 -20.76 20.39
C GLU A 325 9.25 -19.62 19.81
N TYR A 326 9.04 -18.41 20.31
CA TYR A 326 9.91 -17.26 20.11
C TYR A 326 10.71 -16.98 21.39
N GLN A 327 11.97 -16.64 21.21
CA GLN A 327 12.82 -16.05 22.23
C GLN A 327 13.51 -14.82 21.65
N MET A 328 13.27 -13.65 22.24
CA MET A 328 13.84 -12.37 21.77
C MET A 328 13.72 -12.17 20.25
N ARG A 329 12.51 -12.27 19.69
CA ARG A 329 12.18 -12.18 18.24
C ARG A 329 12.64 -13.34 17.37
N LYS A 330 13.42 -14.29 17.86
CA LYS A 330 13.91 -15.42 17.09
C LYS A 330 13.03 -16.64 17.31
N LYS A 331 12.73 -17.33 16.23
CA LYS A 331 12.12 -18.66 16.32
C LYS A 331 13.15 -19.63 16.86
N ILE A 332 12.79 -20.42 17.88
CA ILE A 332 13.64 -21.44 18.49
C ILE A 332 12.89 -22.75 18.60
N GLY A 333 13.66 -23.87 18.83
CA GLY A 333 13.08 -25.19 19.05
C GLY A 333 12.23 -25.71 17.90
N THR A 334 11.32 -26.61 18.20
CA THR A 334 10.48 -27.27 17.17
C THR A 334 9.30 -26.42 16.78
N TRP A 335 9.18 -26.18 15.47
CA TRP A 335 8.05 -25.50 14.85
C TRP A 335 7.21 -26.49 14.05
N LYS A 336 5.91 -26.47 14.31
CA LYS A 336 4.91 -27.27 13.58
C LYS A 336 4.16 -26.41 12.59
N ILE A 337 3.91 -26.95 11.43
CA ILE A 337 3.04 -26.34 10.42
C ILE A 337 1.76 -27.16 10.38
N LEU A 338 0.64 -26.51 10.68
CA LEU A 338 -0.65 -27.16 10.84
C LEU A 338 -1.64 -26.65 9.78
N GLU A 339 -2.46 -27.56 9.25
CA GLU A 339 -3.64 -27.25 8.45
C GLU A 339 -4.89 -27.34 9.31
N ASN A 340 -5.82 -26.39 9.19
CA ASN A 340 -7.10 -26.32 9.92
C ASN A 340 -6.93 -26.38 11.46
N SER A 341 -5.80 -25.89 11.98
CA SER A 341 -5.44 -25.80 13.41
C SER A 341 -5.08 -27.11 14.12
N ASP A 342 -5.26 -28.27 13.52
CA ASP A 342 -5.07 -29.57 14.18
C ASP A 342 -4.20 -30.56 13.40
N LYS A 343 -4.26 -30.56 12.10
CA LYS A 343 -3.55 -31.52 11.24
C LYS A 343 -2.12 -31.03 10.97
N GLN A 344 -1.14 -31.64 11.60
CA GLN A 344 0.26 -31.37 11.28
C GLN A 344 0.59 -31.88 9.87
N ILE A 345 1.04 -30.96 9.01
CA ILE A 345 1.42 -31.24 7.63
C ILE A 345 2.92 -31.15 7.41
N SER A 346 3.63 -30.43 8.28
CA SER A 346 5.03 -30.08 8.08
C SER A 346 5.67 -29.55 9.36
N GLY A 347 6.95 -29.12 9.28
CA GLY A 347 7.68 -28.49 10.38
C GLY A 347 9.17 -28.80 10.37
N GLY A 348 9.84 -28.41 11.46
CA GLY A 348 11.27 -28.62 11.68
C GLY A 348 11.77 -27.81 12.87
N ASP A 349 13.07 -27.82 13.09
CA ASP A 349 13.67 -27.15 14.24
C ASP A 349 14.40 -25.86 13.85
N TYR A 350 14.40 -24.90 14.76
CA TYR A 350 15.27 -23.72 14.72
C TYR A 350 16.32 -23.82 15.83
N ASN A 351 17.54 -23.43 15.52
CA ASN A 351 18.60 -23.31 16.52
C ASN A 351 18.46 -22.03 17.38
N GLU A 352 19.32 -21.85 18.35
CA GLU A 352 19.37 -20.67 19.24
C GLU A 352 19.58 -19.32 18.52
N TYR A 353 20.10 -19.36 17.28
CA TYR A 353 20.28 -18.18 16.44
C TYR A 353 19.04 -17.85 15.57
N GLY A 354 17.98 -18.67 15.63
CA GLY A 354 16.77 -18.51 14.81
C GLY A 354 16.94 -19.00 13.38
N MET A 355 17.94 -19.84 13.11
CA MET A 355 18.15 -20.46 11.81
C MET A 355 17.57 -21.88 11.78
N LYS A 356 16.99 -22.25 10.66
CA LYS A 356 16.51 -23.63 10.45
C LYS A 356 17.65 -24.63 10.62
N ASN A 357 17.41 -25.67 11.39
CA ASN A 357 18.37 -26.70 11.73
C ASN A 357 17.79 -28.09 11.43
N GLY A 358 18.65 -29.01 10.90
CA GLY A 358 18.21 -30.35 10.55
C GLY A 358 17.25 -30.45 9.37
N LYS A 359 16.36 -31.43 9.40
CA LYS A 359 15.38 -31.68 8.35
C LYS A 359 14.19 -30.75 8.49
N TRP A 360 13.88 -30.05 7.39
CA TRP A 360 12.71 -29.20 7.28
C TRP A 360 11.80 -29.67 6.16
N PHE A 361 10.50 -29.64 6.44
CA PHE A 361 9.47 -29.87 5.46
C PHE A 361 8.65 -28.59 5.38
N GLU A 362 8.50 -28.05 4.19
CA GLU A 362 7.70 -26.83 3.97
C GLU A 362 6.65 -27.11 2.87
N PRO A 363 5.43 -26.59 3.04
CA PRO A 363 4.44 -26.63 1.95
C PRO A 363 4.99 -25.88 0.75
N ASP A 364 4.73 -26.37 -0.47
CA ASP A 364 5.07 -25.67 -1.72
C ASP A 364 4.36 -24.29 -1.73
N GLU A 365 5.01 -23.25 -2.28
CA GLU A 365 4.45 -21.92 -2.48
C GLU A 365 3.13 -21.96 -3.28
N LYS A 366 2.94 -22.97 -4.13
CA LYS A 366 1.73 -23.21 -4.92
C LYS A 366 0.69 -24.09 -4.23
N TRP A 367 0.86 -24.36 -2.94
CA TRP A 367 -0.10 -25.15 -2.17
C TRP A 367 -1.50 -24.53 -2.23
N ASP A 368 -2.42 -25.16 -2.98
CA ASP A 368 -3.82 -24.78 -3.07
C ASP A 368 -4.71 -25.99 -2.80
N LYS A 369 -5.68 -25.86 -1.91
CA LYS A 369 -6.62 -26.92 -1.52
C LYS A 369 -7.43 -27.48 -2.73
N LYS A 370 -7.65 -26.70 -3.78
CA LYS A 370 -8.32 -27.16 -5.00
C LYS A 370 -7.49 -28.16 -5.79
N ILE A 371 -6.16 -28.05 -5.74
CA ILE A 371 -5.25 -28.98 -6.45
C ILE A 371 -5.13 -30.29 -5.68
N TRP A 372 -5.36 -30.26 -4.36
CA TRP A 372 -5.24 -31.43 -3.50
C TRP A 372 -6.29 -32.52 -3.77
N ASN A 373 -7.51 -32.12 -4.15
CA ASN A 373 -8.58 -33.08 -4.52
C ASN A 373 -8.38 -33.74 -5.87
N SER A 374 -7.44 -33.28 -6.69
CA SER A 374 -7.16 -33.84 -8.02
C SER A 374 -5.84 -34.61 -8.13
N PHE A 375 -4.88 -34.43 -7.24
CA PHE A 375 -3.57 -35.09 -7.30
C PHE A 375 -3.05 -35.44 -5.90
N MET A 376 -3.14 -36.71 -5.54
CA MET A 376 -2.57 -37.31 -4.32
C MET A 376 -1.03 -37.50 -4.40
N LYS A 377 -0.26 -36.50 -4.83
CA LYS A 377 1.19 -36.47 -4.63
C LYS A 377 1.65 -35.06 -4.30
N VAL A 378 1.78 -34.80 -3.02
CA VAL A 378 2.38 -33.58 -2.50
C VAL A 378 3.88 -33.71 -2.65
N ASN A 379 4.51 -32.86 -3.45
CA ASN A 379 5.95 -32.69 -3.40
C ASN A 379 6.28 -31.84 -2.18
N ILE A 380 6.57 -32.49 -1.07
CA ILE A 380 7.18 -31.83 0.09
C ILE A 380 8.64 -31.61 -0.26
N ARG A 381 9.07 -30.37 -0.37
CA ARG A 381 10.46 -30.01 -0.65
C ARG A 381 11.27 -30.20 0.64
N MET A 382 12.19 -31.16 0.64
CA MET A 382 13.13 -31.37 1.74
C MET A 382 14.29 -30.39 1.59
N VAL A 383 14.46 -29.47 2.53
CA VAL A 383 15.63 -28.58 2.58
C VAL A 383 16.55 -29.11 3.68
N GLN A 384 17.64 -29.74 3.30
CA GLN A 384 18.70 -30.16 4.22
C GLN A 384 19.81 -29.08 4.19
N LYS A 385 20.00 -28.35 5.26
CA LYS A 385 21.14 -27.44 5.41
C LYS A 385 22.27 -28.18 6.10
N SER A 386 23.38 -28.45 5.39
CA SER A 386 24.59 -28.94 6.01
C SER A 386 25.36 -27.78 6.64
N VAL A 387 26.15 -28.10 7.67
CA VAL A 387 26.97 -27.16 8.47
C VAL A 387 28.00 -26.39 7.61
N ASN A 388 28.22 -26.75 6.35
CA ASN A 388 29.21 -26.18 5.45
C ASN A 388 28.65 -25.39 4.24
N GLY A 389 27.41 -24.91 4.30
CA GLY A 389 26.88 -23.93 3.34
C GLY A 389 26.49 -24.46 1.96
N ILE A 390 26.54 -25.78 1.72
CA ILE A 390 26.11 -26.39 0.45
C ILE A 390 24.65 -26.88 0.57
N VAL A 391 23.77 -26.33 -0.23
CA VAL A 391 22.37 -26.76 -0.31
C VAL A 391 22.30 -27.91 -1.33
N GLN A 392 22.05 -29.14 -0.90
CA GLN A 392 21.59 -30.20 -1.78
C GLN A 392 20.07 -30.29 -1.75
N ILE A 393 19.46 -30.14 -2.91
CA ILE A 393 18.04 -30.37 -3.15
C ILE A 393 17.93 -31.82 -3.59
N ILE A 394 17.22 -32.64 -2.82
CA ILE A 394 16.83 -33.99 -3.22
C ILE A 394 15.33 -34.01 -3.46
#